data_b697bf194b1f3fc3bee5214a44a52665
#
_entry.id   b697bf194b1f3fc3bee5214a44a52665
#
_cell.length_a   1.000
_cell.length_b   1.000
_cell.length_c   1.000
_cell.angle_alpha   90.00
_cell.angle_beta   90.00
_cell.angle_gamma   90.00
#
_symmetry.space_group_name_H-M   'P 1'
#
loop_
_entity.id
_entity.type
_entity.pdbx_description
1 polymer ?
#
loop_
_entity_poly.entity_id
_entity_poly.type
_entity_poly.pdbx_seq_one_letter_code
_entity_poly.pdbx_strand_id
1 'polypeptide(L)'
;RIQINGVIMKLVTGNSNLKLANGISKYVGLDLSNCDVKRFADNEIFVEMKENVRGEDVFVIQSTSYPANDNLMELLIIIDALRRASAKRITAVVPYFGYARQDRKPGPRTPITSKLVANMIDKAGANRVLTMDLHAGQIQGFFDIPTDNLFAAPVLVEDIKSKLTSTTPIVVSPDVGGVVRARIIAKRIGADLAIVDKRRERAGESEVMNIIGDVKGKECFIIDDIVDSAGTLCNASDALIREGATNVYSYVTHGVLSGKAVERVNKSSLTKLLITDTIEESDFVKKSDKIDVISISSLLGEAIKRISDEKSVSSLFD
;
A
#
# COMPACT_ATOMS: atom_id res chain seq x y z
N ARG A 1 28.97 2.84 1.28
CA ARG A 1 28.51 4.25 1.37
C ARG A 1 28.20 4.74 -0.04
N ILE A 2 26.93 4.96 -0.33
CA ILE A 2 26.54 5.64 -1.58
C ILE A 2 26.64 7.13 -1.28
N GLN A 3 27.59 7.79 -1.92
CA GLN A 3 27.84 9.23 -1.76
C GLN A 3 27.53 9.92 -3.09
N ILE A 4 26.58 10.86 -3.08
CA ILE A 4 26.21 11.65 -4.26
C ILE A 4 26.37 13.11 -3.89
N ASN A 5 27.19 13.84 -4.64
CA ASN A 5 27.51 15.27 -4.37
C ASN A 5 27.97 15.56 -2.93
N GLY A 6 28.68 14.62 -2.28
CA GLY A 6 29.17 14.78 -0.91
C GLY A 6 28.13 14.48 0.19
N VAL A 7 26.89 14.14 -0.17
CA VAL A 7 25.83 13.77 0.77
C VAL A 7 25.70 12.24 0.82
N ILE A 8 25.63 11.69 2.03
CA ILE A 8 25.47 10.25 2.23
C ILE A 8 23.98 9.96 2.41
N MET A 9 23.49 8.96 1.67
CA MET A 9 22.13 8.42 1.88
C MET A 9 22.10 7.52 3.10
N LYS A 10 21.07 7.64 3.93
CA LYS A 10 20.83 6.79 5.09
C LYS A 10 19.40 6.25 5.08
N LEU A 11 19.25 5.01 5.53
CA LEU A 11 17.96 4.35 5.71
C LEU A 11 17.68 4.19 7.20
N VAL A 12 16.54 4.67 7.65
CA VAL A 12 16.03 4.51 9.02
C VAL A 12 14.69 3.80 8.94
N THR A 13 14.39 2.91 9.87
CA THR A 13 13.09 2.25 9.94
C THR A 13 12.46 2.42 11.31
N GLY A 14 11.12 2.56 11.32
CA GLY A 14 10.33 2.28 12.51
C GLY A 14 10.04 0.77 12.63
N ASN A 15 9.11 0.43 13.52
CA ASN A 15 8.81 -0.97 13.86
C ASN A 15 7.66 -1.59 13.04
N SER A 16 6.99 -0.83 12.17
CA SER A 16 5.75 -1.30 11.53
C SER A 16 5.95 -2.41 10.49
N ASN A 17 7.15 -2.48 9.85
CA ASN A 17 7.42 -3.49 8.82
C ASN A 17 8.93 -3.70 8.61
N LEU A 18 9.55 -4.41 9.52
CA LEU A 18 11.00 -4.67 9.48
C LEU A 18 11.39 -5.55 8.29
N LYS A 19 10.53 -6.47 7.87
CA LYS A 19 10.78 -7.35 6.72
C LYS A 19 10.95 -6.54 5.44
N LEU A 20 10.03 -5.61 5.18
CA LEU A 20 10.10 -4.73 4.02
C LEU A 20 11.31 -3.79 4.10
N ALA A 21 11.59 -3.19 5.26
CA ALA A 21 12.75 -2.31 5.44
C ALA A 21 14.07 -3.03 5.15
N ASN A 22 14.23 -4.28 5.62
CA ASN A 22 15.38 -5.11 5.30
C ASN A 22 15.47 -5.46 3.80
N GLY A 23 14.33 -5.72 3.16
CA GLY A 23 14.27 -5.95 1.70
C GLY A 23 14.73 -4.72 0.91
N ILE A 24 14.29 -3.54 1.31
CA ILE A 24 14.72 -2.25 0.72
C ILE A 24 16.22 -2.04 0.95
N SER A 25 16.69 -2.22 2.18
CA SER A 25 18.12 -2.12 2.56
C SER A 25 19.00 -3.01 1.67
N LYS A 26 18.59 -4.27 1.48
CA LYS A 26 19.29 -5.22 0.61
C LYS A 26 19.31 -4.77 -0.85
N TYR A 27 18.19 -4.27 -1.38
CA TYR A 27 18.11 -3.79 -2.77
C TYR A 27 18.97 -2.55 -2.99
N VAL A 28 18.92 -1.60 -2.06
CA VAL A 28 19.69 -0.34 -2.12
C VAL A 28 21.19 -0.61 -1.92
N GLY A 29 21.55 -1.66 -1.19
CA GLY A 29 22.93 -1.99 -0.83
C GLY A 29 23.47 -1.13 0.32
N LEU A 30 22.58 -0.70 1.22
CA LEU A 30 22.91 0.06 2.43
C LEU A 30 22.26 -0.59 3.65
N ASP A 31 23.02 -0.70 4.74
CA ASP A 31 22.46 -1.15 6.00
C ASP A 31 21.48 -0.13 6.59
N LEU A 32 20.50 -0.62 7.34
CA LEU A 32 19.65 0.23 8.14
C LEU A 32 20.47 0.91 9.23
N SER A 33 20.31 2.22 9.38
CA SER A 33 20.98 2.98 10.42
C SER A 33 20.55 2.56 11.81
N ASN A 34 21.47 2.57 12.74
CA ASN A 34 21.19 2.20 14.12
C ASN A 34 20.35 3.28 14.80
N CYS A 35 19.07 2.95 15.00
CA CYS A 35 18.06 3.80 15.62
C CYS A 35 17.28 2.98 16.65
N ASP A 36 17.32 3.39 17.90
CA ASP A 36 16.51 2.80 18.95
C ASP A 36 15.10 3.40 18.90
N VAL A 37 14.10 2.56 18.68
CA VAL A 37 12.69 2.92 18.78
C VAL A 37 12.05 2.02 19.81
N LYS A 38 11.80 2.56 20.99
CA LYS A 38 11.37 1.82 22.19
C LYS A 38 10.12 2.45 22.78
N ARG A 39 9.54 1.76 23.75
CA ARG A 39 8.42 2.28 24.55
C ARG A 39 8.80 2.35 26.02
N PHE A 40 8.36 3.40 26.69
CA PHE A 40 8.34 3.48 28.14
C PHE A 40 7.24 2.58 28.73
N ALA A 41 7.22 2.45 30.04
CA ALA A 41 6.24 1.59 30.74
C ALA A 41 4.78 2.03 30.54
N ASP A 42 4.56 3.30 30.28
CA ASP A 42 3.26 3.92 29.96
C ASP A 42 2.90 3.90 28.47
N ASN A 43 3.72 3.22 27.65
CA ASN A 43 3.65 3.10 26.19
C ASN A 43 4.01 4.38 25.40
N GLU A 44 4.51 5.44 26.01
CA GLU A 44 5.10 6.55 25.26
C GLU A 44 6.28 6.05 24.41
N ILE A 45 6.40 6.58 23.19
CA ILE A 45 7.44 6.18 22.23
C ILE A 45 8.70 7.02 22.50
N PHE A 46 9.83 6.34 22.60
CA PHE A 46 11.15 6.93 22.70
C PHE A 46 11.99 6.56 21.48
N VAL A 47 12.61 7.57 20.88
CA VAL A 47 13.48 7.41 19.70
C VAL A 47 14.85 8.00 20.01
N GLU A 48 15.90 7.25 19.68
CA GLU A 48 17.29 7.70 19.78
C GLU A 48 18.08 7.28 18.55
N MET A 49 18.57 8.26 17.76
CA MET A 49 19.52 8.00 16.70
C MET A 49 20.90 7.72 17.28
N LYS A 50 21.44 6.54 17.03
CA LYS A 50 22.77 6.12 17.51
C LYS A 50 23.90 6.51 16.55
N GLU A 51 23.55 6.99 15.37
CA GLU A 51 24.50 7.41 14.34
C GLU A 51 24.38 8.89 14.02
N ASN A 52 25.49 9.48 13.55
CA ASN A 52 25.45 10.85 13.06
C ASN A 52 24.68 10.90 11.72
N VAL A 53 23.67 11.76 11.67
CA VAL A 53 22.83 12.02 10.48
C VAL A 53 22.92 13.47 10.00
N ARG A 54 23.79 14.28 10.62
CA ARG A 54 23.94 15.69 10.26
C ARG A 54 24.36 15.86 8.82
N GLY A 55 23.57 16.63 8.08
CA GLY A 55 23.84 16.91 6.68
C GLY A 55 23.54 15.77 5.71
N GLU A 56 22.94 14.66 6.17
CA GLU A 56 22.66 13.47 5.39
C GLU A 56 21.26 13.49 4.77
N ASP A 57 21.07 12.71 3.70
CA ASP A 57 19.78 12.44 3.05
C ASP A 57 19.17 11.18 3.68
N VAL A 58 18.13 11.33 4.48
CA VAL A 58 17.57 10.26 5.33
C VAL A 58 16.19 9.84 4.84
N PHE A 59 16.03 8.55 4.59
CA PHE A 59 14.76 7.92 4.25
C PHE A 59 14.23 7.15 5.46
N VAL A 60 13.05 7.53 5.94
CA VAL A 60 12.39 6.89 7.09
C VAL A 60 11.32 5.94 6.57
N ILE A 61 11.52 4.64 6.73
CA ILE A 61 10.62 3.60 6.25
C ILE A 61 9.65 3.24 7.38
N GLN A 62 8.37 3.59 7.23
CA GLN A 62 7.35 3.30 8.23
C GLN A 62 5.95 3.34 7.61
N SER A 63 5.28 2.20 7.49
CA SER A 63 3.84 2.16 7.20
C SER A 63 3.03 2.58 8.41
N THR A 64 1.96 3.36 8.19
CA THR A 64 1.03 3.76 9.25
C THR A 64 -0.18 2.82 9.31
N SER A 65 0.11 1.52 9.22
CA SER A 65 -0.81 0.40 9.38
C SER A 65 -1.15 0.15 10.86
N TYR A 66 -2.03 -0.83 11.10
CA TYR A 66 -2.39 -1.22 12.46
C TYR A 66 -1.16 -1.67 13.29
N PRO A 67 -1.04 -1.20 14.53
CA PRO A 67 -1.85 -0.18 15.21
C PRO A 67 -1.56 1.24 14.67
N ALA A 68 -2.52 1.81 13.95
CA ALA A 68 -2.30 2.97 13.09
C ALA A 68 -1.83 4.22 13.86
N ASN A 69 -2.42 4.49 15.02
CA ASN A 69 -2.07 5.66 15.82
C ASN A 69 -0.65 5.55 16.37
N ASP A 70 -0.26 4.36 16.81
CA ASP A 70 1.08 4.08 17.34
C ASP A 70 2.13 4.21 16.23
N ASN A 71 1.89 3.60 15.07
CA ASN A 71 2.83 3.65 13.96
C ASN A 71 2.93 5.05 13.34
N LEU A 72 1.83 5.81 13.33
CA LEU A 72 1.87 7.22 12.93
C LEU A 72 2.70 8.04 13.92
N MET A 73 2.45 7.90 15.22
CA MET A 73 3.17 8.66 16.23
C MET A 73 4.67 8.31 16.22
N GLU A 74 5.01 7.04 16.02
CA GLU A 74 6.39 6.59 15.88
C GLU A 74 7.08 7.26 14.67
N LEU A 75 6.41 7.32 13.52
CA LEU A 75 6.89 8.04 12.34
C LEU A 75 7.18 9.52 12.65
N LEU A 76 6.25 10.21 13.30
CA LEU A 76 6.39 11.63 13.61
C LEU A 76 7.57 11.89 14.55
N ILE A 77 7.75 11.06 15.57
CA ILE A 77 8.85 11.18 16.53
C ILE A 77 10.20 10.89 15.89
N ILE A 78 10.28 9.89 14.99
CA ILE A 78 11.51 9.61 14.22
C ILE A 78 11.87 10.82 13.35
N ILE A 79 10.89 11.41 12.65
CA ILE A 79 11.12 12.61 11.81
C ILE A 79 11.62 13.78 12.66
N ASP A 80 11.00 14.04 13.83
CA ASP A 80 11.43 15.13 14.73
C ASP A 80 12.85 14.88 15.26
N ALA A 81 13.19 13.66 15.64
CA ALA A 81 14.54 13.30 16.08
C ALA A 81 15.59 13.58 14.98
N LEU A 82 15.32 13.18 13.75
CA LEU A 82 16.19 13.43 12.60
C LEU A 82 16.34 14.92 12.29
N ARG A 83 15.24 15.67 12.34
CA ARG A 83 15.25 17.13 12.17
C ARG A 83 16.12 17.80 13.22
N ARG A 84 16.00 17.44 14.50
CA ARG A 84 16.79 17.96 15.61
C ARG A 84 18.26 17.54 15.49
N ALA A 85 18.52 16.37 14.93
CA ALA A 85 19.87 15.90 14.62
C ALA A 85 20.47 16.55 13.35
N SER A 86 19.80 17.53 12.75
CA SER A 86 20.24 18.30 11.57
C SER A 86 20.43 17.46 10.31
N ALA A 87 19.60 16.45 10.07
CA ALA A 87 19.52 15.81 8.76
C ALA A 87 19.25 16.87 7.67
N LYS A 88 19.86 16.72 6.50
CA LYS A 88 19.75 17.69 5.40
C LYS A 88 18.38 17.60 4.72
N ARG A 89 17.93 16.38 4.46
CA ARG A 89 16.64 16.07 3.87
C ARG A 89 16.06 14.83 4.56
N ILE A 90 14.79 14.85 4.84
CA ILE A 90 14.05 13.74 5.45
C ILE A 90 12.91 13.35 4.50
N THR A 91 12.98 12.15 3.95
CA THR A 91 11.91 11.57 3.13
C THR A 91 11.16 10.54 3.95
N ALA A 92 9.88 10.78 4.20
CA ALA A 92 8.99 9.81 4.82
C ALA A 92 8.56 8.77 3.76
N VAL A 93 9.05 7.55 3.87
CA VAL A 93 8.67 6.41 3.04
C VAL A 93 7.56 5.67 3.77
N VAL A 94 6.33 5.90 3.31
CA VAL A 94 5.11 5.38 3.94
C VAL A 94 4.42 4.43 2.97
N PRO A 95 4.82 3.15 2.88
CA PRO A 95 4.30 2.20 1.90
C PRO A 95 2.78 2.04 1.98
N TYR A 96 2.23 2.02 3.19
CA TYR A 96 0.80 2.13 3.43
C TYR A 96 0.50 3.39 4.24
N PHE A 97 -0.28 4.29 3.65
CA PHE A 97 -0.74 5.53 4.29
C PHE A 97 -2.07 5.30 4.97
N GLY A 98 -2.05 5.14 6.28
CA GLY A 98 -3.24 4.98 7.10
C GLY A 98 -4.13 6.23 7.06
N TYR A 99 -5.41 6.07 7.39
CA TYR A 99 -6.44 7.11 7.28
C TYR A 99 -6.73 7.60 5.85
N ALA A 100 -6.12 7.02 4.82
CA ALA A 100 -6.34 7.40 3.42
C ALA A 100 -7.80 7.34 2.98
N ARG A 101 -8.59 6.44 3.56
CA ARG A 101 -10.03 6.30 3.27
C ARG A 101 -10.89 7.41 3.85
N GLN A 102 -10.32 8.29 4.69
CA GLN A 102 -10.97 9.48 5.26
C GLN A 102 -10.49 10.74 4.55
N ASP A 103 -10.57 10.74 3.21
CA ASP A 103 -10.08 11.79 2.30
C ASP A 103 -11.11 12.89 2.00
N ARG A 104 -12.35 12.70 2.45
CA ARG A 104 -13.48 13.61 2.25
C ARG A 104 -14.47 13.50 3.41
N LYS A 105 -15.35 14.48 3.50
CA LYS A 105 -16.45 14.45 4.47
C LYS A 105 -17.56 13.51 3.96
N PRO A 106 -17.83 12.36 4.59
CA PRO A 106 -18.94 11.49 4.21
C PRO A 106 -20.31 12.05 4.65
N GLY A 107 -20.32 13.02 5.55
CA GLY A 107 -21.51 13.67 6.09
C GLY A 107 -21.19 14.99 6.81
N PRO A 108 -22.21 15.69 7.33
CA PRO A 108 -22.00 16.94 8.09
C PRO A 108 -21.21 16.67 9.37
N ARG A 109 -20.34 17.62 9.74
CA ARG A 109 -19.55 17.61 10.99
C ARG A 109 -18.57 16.43 11.11
N THR A 110 -18.11 15.87 10.00
CA THR A 110 -17.08 14.82 9.94
C THR A 110 -15.72 15.42 9.56
N PRO A 111 -14.61 14.81 9.99
CA PRO A 111 -13.26 15.27 9.65
C PRO A 111 -12.85 14.89 8.22
N ILE A 112 -11.72 15.44 7.76
CA ILE A 112 -10.90 14.92 6.66
C ILE A 112 -9.59 14.48 7.30
N THR A 113 -9.57 13.28 7.86
CA THR A 113 -8.46 12.81 8.69
C THR A 113 -7.18 12.61 7.90
N SER A 114 -7.26 12.21 6.63
CA SER A 114 -6.07 12.10 5.76
C SER A 114 -5.35 13.44 5.58
N LYS A 115 -6.08 14.57 5.51
CA LYS A 115 -5.49 15.93 5.49
C LYS A 115 -4.80 16.25 6.82
N LEU A 116 -5.43 15.90 7.94
CA LEU A 116 -4.83 16.10 9.27
C LEU A 116 -3.52 15.34 9.38
N VAL A 117 -3.49 14.07 8.98
CA VAL A 117 -2.27 13.22 9.02
C VAL A 117 -1.18 13.80 8.11
N ALA A 118 -1.53 14.24 6.90
CA ALA A 118 -0.58 14.91 6.01
C ALA A 118 0.04 16.15 6.68
N ASN A 119 -0.78 17.02 7.28
CA ASN A 119 -0.28 18.20 8.00
C ASN A 119 0.65 17.83 9.17
N MET A 120 0.37 16.75 9.89
CA MET A 120 1.23 16.29 10.99
C MET A 120 2.61 15.85 10.49
N ILE A 121 2.68 15.12 9.37
CA ILE A 121 3.93 14.69 8.76
C ILE A 121 4.74 15.91 8.28
N ASP A 122 4.09 16.86 7.60
CA ASP A 122 4.73 18.11 7.16
C ASP A 122 5.31 18.89 8.36
N LYS A 123 4.52 19.06 9.40
CA LYS A 123 4.92 19.83 10.60
C LYS A 123 6.00 19.11 11.43
N ALA A 124 6.03 17.80 11.46
CA ALA A 124 7.11 17.04 12.09
C ALA A 124 8.48 17.34 11.45
N GLY A 125 8.50 17.65 10.15
CA GLY A 125 9.70 18.10 9.46
C GLY A 125 10.14 17.25 8.28
N ALA A 126 9.23 16.42 7.73
CA ALA A 126 9.48 15.75 6.47
C ALA A 126 9.64 16.77 5.33
N ASN A 127 10.55 16.50 4.39
CA ASN A 127 10.78 17.33 3.21
C ASN A 127 10.13 16.72 1.96
N ARG A 128 9.78 15.45 2.01
CA ARG A 128 9.16 14.68 0.94
C ARG A 128 8.43 13.47 1.51
N VAL A 129 7.39 13.03 0.82
CA VAL A 129 6.71 11.76 1.11
C VAL A 129 6.83 10.85 -0.12
N LEU A 130 7.15 9.59 0.12
CA LEU A 130 7.10 8.50 -0.85
C LEU A 130 6.08 7.49 -0.34
N THR A 131 5.06 7.22 -1.12
CA THR A 131 3.98 6.29 -0.74
C THR A 131 3.57 5.43 -1.93
N MET A 132 2.66 4.49 -1.72
CA MET A 132 2.20 3.58 -2.76
C MET A 132 0.68 3.49 -2.79
N ASP A 133 0.11 3.51 -4.00
CA ASP A 133 -1.33 3.32 -4.28
C ASP A 133 -2.23 4.01 -3.24
N LEU A 134 -2.12 5.34 -3.14
CA LEU A 134 -3.03 6.12 -2.32
C LEU A 134 -4.48 5.80 -2.72
N HIS A 135 -5.34 5.64 -1.72
CA HIS A 135 -6.77 5.35 -1.93
C HIS A 135 -7.44 6.32 -2.90
N ALA A 136 -7.05 7.58 -2.85
CA ALA A 136 -7.48 8.62 -3.77
C ALA A 136 -6.29 9.49 -4.18
N GLY A 137 -6.11 9.70 -5.47
CA GLY A 137 -4.96 10.43 -6.00
C GLY A 137 -4.85 11.88 -5.50
N GLN A 138 -5.98 12.52 -5.19
CA GLN A 138 -6.03 13.87 -4.63
C GLN A 138 -5.37 14.01 -3.25
N ILE A 139 -5.15 12.92 -2.51
CA ILE A 139 -4.44 12.95 -1.22
C ILE A 139 -3.03 13.51 -1.38
N GLN A 140 -2.40 13.35 -2.54
CA GLN A 140 -1.11 13.99 -2.84
C GLN A 140 -1.15 15.51 -2.64
N GLY A 141 -2.29 16.14 -2.98
CA GLY A 141 -2.52 17.58 -2.78
C GLY A 141 -2.80 17.99 -1.33
N PHE A 142 -2.89 17.05 -0.39
CA PHE A 142 -3.04 17.36 1.04
C PHE A 142 -1.70 17.68 1.71
N PHE A 143 -0.60 17.27 1.10
CA PHE A 143 0.74 17.61 1.54
C PHE A 143 1.17 18.94 0.95
N ASP A 144 1.83 19.78 1.74
CA ASP A 144 2.48 21.01 1.28
C ASP A 144 3.93 20.75 0.80
N ILE A 145 4.40 19.52 0.93
CA ILE A 145 5.70 19.03 0.47
C ILE A 145 5.54 18.09 -0.73
N PRO A 146 6.60 17.89 -1.56
CA PRO A 146 6.57 16.94 -2.66
C PRO A 146 6.16 15.55 -2.21
N THR A 147 5.25 14.94 -2.96
CA THR A 147 4.70 13.61 -2.65
C THR A 147 4.74 12.74 -3.91
N ASP A 148 5.48 11.65 -3.84
CA ASP A 148 5.54 10.64 -4.89
C ASP A 148 4.63 9.48 -4.52
N ASN A 149 3.57 9.29 -5.29
CA ASN A 149 2.66 8.16 -5.16
C ASN A 149 3.02 7.11 -6.21
N LEU A 150 3.69 6.04 -5.79
CA LEU A 150 4.03 4.91 -6.64
C LEU A 150 2.80 4.03 -6.88
N PHE A 151 2.89 3.16 -7.89
CA PHE A 151 1.85 2.18 -8.19
C PHE A 151 2.44 0.77 -8.15
N ALA A 152 1.76 -0.17 -7.50
CA ALA A 152 2.15 -1.58 -7.49
C ALA A 152 1.89 -2.29 -8.83
N ALA A 153 1.16 -1.65 -9.74
CA ALA A 153 0.75 -2.22 -11.02
C ALA A 153 1.86 -2.96 -11.79
N PRO A 154 3.11 -2.46 -11.93
CA PRO A 154 4.16 -3.20 -12.62
C PRO A 154 4.43 -4.57 -11.99
N VAL A 155 4.54 -4.62 -10.67
CA VAL A 155 4.82 -5.86 -9.92
C VAL A 155 3.63 -6.82 -9.98
N LEU A 156 2.41 -6.31 -9.86
CA LEU A 156 1.19 -7.11 -9.96
C LEU A 156 1.02 -7.69 -11.38
N VAL A 157 1.28 -6.91 -12.42
CA VAL A 157 1.20 -7.35 -13.83
C VAL A 157 2.21 -8.46 -14.12
N GLU A 158 3.42 -8.36 -13.61
CA GLU A 158 4.45 -9.39 -13.78
C GLU A 158 4.00 -10.71 -13.16
N ASP A 159 3.47 -10.68 -11.93
CA ASP A 159 2.96 -11.88 -11.26
C ASP A 159 1.72 -12.45 -11.98
N ILE A 160 0.77 -11.61 -12.40
CA ILE A 160 -0.39 -12.06 -13.18
C ILE A 160 0.08 -12.78 -14.44
N LYS A 161 0.97 -12.19 -15.23
CA LYS A 161 1.49 -12.78 -16.47
C LYS A 161 2.18 -14.12 -16.25
N SER A 162 2.88 -14.29 -15.13
CA SER A 162 3.55 -15.55 -14.79
C SER A 162 2.57 -16.67 -14.45
N LYS A 163 1.36 -16.34 -14.02
CA LYS A 163 0.31 -17.27 -13.55
C LYS A 163 -0.83 -17.46 -14.54
N LEU A 164 -0.88 -16.67 -15.63
CA LEU A 164 -1.92 -16.79 -16.65
C LEU A 164 -1.93 -18.20 -17.25
N THR A 165 -3.07 -18.89 -17.12
CA THR A 165 -3.31 -20.19 -17.74
C THR A 165 -4.34 -20.11 -18.87
N SER A 166 -5.17 -19.08 -18.86
CA SER A 166 -6.23 -18.86 -19.86
C SER A 166 -5.78 -17.95 -20.99
N THR A 167 -6.30 -18.22 -22.19
CA THR A 167 -6.15 -17.34 -23.36
C THR A 167 -7.14 -16.18 -23.34
N THR A 168 -8.10 -16.19 -22.41
CA THR A 168 -9.18 -15.19 -22.29
C THR A 168 -9.28 -14.67 -20.85
N PRO A 169 -8.24 -14.01 -20.31
CA PRO A 169 -8.33 -13.41 -18.99
C PRO A 169 -9.27 -12.19 -19.01
N ILE A 170 -9.91 -11.92 -17.88
CA ILE A 170 -10.69 -10.70 -17.69
C ILE A 170 -10.31 -10.04 -16.37
N VAL A 171 -10.05 -8.73 -16.43
CA VAL A 171 -9.80 -7.93 -15.23
C VAL A 171 -11.13 -7.40 -14.71
N VAL A 172 -11.31 -7.45 -13.41
CA VAL A 172 -12.55 -7.08 -12.74
C VAL A 172 -12.31 -5.92 -11.77
N SER A 173 -13.07 -4.85 -11.91
CA SER A 173 -13.16 -3.82 -10.88
C SER A 173 -14.23 -4.21 -9.85
N PRO A 174 -13.92 -4.23 -8.54
CA PRO A 174 -14.89 -4.62 -7.51
C PRO A 174 -15.98 -3.57 -7.27
N ASP A 175 -15.81 -2.37 -7.82
CA ASP A 175 -16.79 -1.29 -7.81
C ASP A 175 -16.51 -0.26 -8.93
N VAL A 176 -17.37 0.75 -9.04
CA VAL A 176 -17.22 1.81 -10.06
C VAL A 176 -16.00 2.69 -9.80
N GLY A 177 -15.60 2.88 -8.54
CA GLY A 177 -14.45 3.72 -8.14
C GLY A 177 -13.11 3.15 -8.57
N GLY A 178 -12.96 1.82 -8.60
CA GLY A 178 -11.73 1.11 -8.97
C GLY A 178 -11.51 0.93 -10.47
N VAL A 179 -12.44 1.35 -11.34
CA VAL A 179 -12.41 1.08 -12.80
C VAL A 179 -11.13 1.59 -13.46
N VAL A 180 -10.64 2.76 -13.09
CA VAL A 180 -9.42 3.33 -13.68
C VAL A 180 -8.20 2.44 -13.39
N ARG A 181 -8.06 1.98 -12.15
CA ARG A 181 -6.98 1.06 -11.72
C ARG A 181 -7.07 -0.27 -12.47
N ALA A 182 -8.25 -0.87 -12.49
CA ALA A 182 -8.48 -2.14 -13.19
C ALA A 182 -8.17 -2.02 -14.69
N ARG A 183 -8.55 -0.91 -15.34
CA ARG A 183 -8.28 -0.66 -16.76
C ARG A 183 -6.78 -0.60 -17.08
N ILE A 184 -5.97 -0.01 -16.21
CA ILE A 184 -4.51 0.04 -16.38
C ILE A 184 -3.93 -1.37 -16.42
N ILE A 185 -4.34 -2.24 -15.49
CA ILE A 185 -3.90 -3.65 -15.47
C ILE A 185 -4.41 -4.39 -16.71
N ALA A 186 -5.70 -4.27 -17.04
CA ALA A 186 -6.30 -4.91 -18.21
C ALA A 186 -5.53 -4.59 -19.50
N LYS A 187 -5.21 -3.31 -19.73
CA LYS A 187 -4.42 -2.86 -20.88
C LYS A 187 -3.03 -3.53 -20.92
N ARG A 188 -2.37 -3.64 -19.77
CA ARG A 188 -0.98 -4.18 -19.68
C ARG A 188 -0.92 -5.69 -19.87
N ILE A 189 -1.99 -6.43 -19.59
CA ILE A 189 -2.05 -7.88 -19.80
C ILE A 189 -2.85 -8.28 -21.05
N GLY A 190 -3.39 -7.31 -21.79
CA GLY A 190 -4.19 -7.57 -22.99
C GLY A 190 -5.55 -8.22 -22.69
N ALA A 191 -6.17 -7.90 -21.56
CA ALA A 191 -7.44 -8.47 -21.10
C ALA A 191 -8.62 -7.51 -21.28
N ASP A 192 -9.82 -8.10 -21.34
CA ASP A 192 -11.08 -7.34 -21.21
C ASP A 192 -11.31 -6.85 -19.78
N LEU A 193 -12.28 -5.96 -19.60
CA LEU A 193 -12.67 -5.39 -18.31
C LEU A 193 -14.11 -5.72 -17.99
N ALA A 194 -14.36 -6.16 -16.76
CA ALA A 194 -15.69 -6.25 -16.17
C ALA A 194 -15.78 -5.41 -14.89
N ILE A 195 -16.99 -5.07 -14.48
CA ILE A 195 -17.24 -4.25 -13.30
C ILE A 195 -18.30 -4.95 -12.45
N VAL A 196 -18.07 -5.02 -11.14
CA VAL A 196 -19.10 -5.41 -10.17
C VAL A 196 -19.84 -4.16 -9.72
N ASP A 197 -21.08 -4.01 -10.19
CA ASP A 197 -21.96 -2.92 -9.79
C ASP A 197 -22.82 -3.37 -8.58
N LYS A 198 -22.61 -2.68 -7.47
CA LYS A 198 -23.34 -2.95 -6.21
C LYS A 198 -24.56 -2.07 -6.15
N ARG A 199 -25.74 -2.68 -6.16
CA ARG A 199 -27.02 -1.98 -5.98
C ARG A 199 -27.68 -2.41 -4.70
N ARG A 200 -28.12 -1.45 -3.91
CA ARG A 200 -29.11 -1.64 -2.84
C ARG A 200 -30.45 -1.15 -3.37
N GLU A 201 -31.37 -2.03 -3.65
CA GLU A 201 -32.69 -1.63 -4.13
C GLU A 201 -33.49 -0.93 -3.04
N ARG A 202 -33.30 -1.32 -1.76
CA ARG A 202 -33.92 -0.67 -0.60
C ARG A 202 -33.04 -0.74 0.65
N ALA A 203 -33.21 0.20 1.55
CA ALA A 203 -32.55 0.19 2.86
C ALA A 203 -33.00 -1.06 3.65
N GLY A 204 -32.04 -1.93 4.02
CA GLY A 204 -32.31 -3.19 4.77
C GLY A 204 -32.36 -4.45 3.93
N GLU A 205 -32.29 -4.36 2.60
CA GLU A 205 -32.17 -5.53 1.71
C GLU A 205 -30.70 -5.92 1.48
N SER A 206 -30.47 -7.20 1.15
CA SER A 206 -29.15 -7.71 0.79
C SER A 206 -28.62 -7.01 -0.46
N GLU A 207 -27.33 -6.69 -0.50
CA GLU A 207 -26.69 -6.14 -1.68
C GLU A 207 -26.81 -7.11 -2.86
N VAL A 208 -27.40 -6.65 -3.95
CA VAL A 208 -27.39 -7.37 -5.24
C VAL A 208 -26.14 -6.94 -6.00
N MET A 209 -25.34 -7.92 -6.40
CA MET A 209 -24.16 -7.70 -7.23
C MET A 209 -24.53 -7.96 -8.69
N ASN A 210 -24.50 -6.91 -9.49
CA ASN A 210 -24.69 -7.00 -10.94
C ASN A 210 -23.31 -6.94 -11.63
N ILE A 211 -23.05 -7.89 -12.53
CA ILE A 211 -21.77 -7.92 -13.27
C ILE A 211 -22.00 -7.33 -14.65
N ILE A 212 -21.23 -6.28 -14.94
CA ILE A 212 -21.19 -5.63 -16.25
C ILE A 212 -19.97 -6.18 -16.98
N GLY A 213 -20.20 -6.95 -18.04
CA GLY A 213 -19.16 -7.65 -18.81
C GLY A 213 -19.41 -9.15 -18.86
N ASP A 214 -18.83 -9.83 -19.82
CA ASP A 214 -18.94 -11.27 -19.99
C ASP A 214 -17.80 -12.01 -19.29
N VAL A 215 -18.13 -12.72 -18.21
CA VAL A 215 -17.17 -13.47 -17.37
C VAL A 215 -17.27 -14.99 -17.54
N LYS A 216 -18.27 -15.46 -18.30
CA LYS A 216 -18.56 -16.89 -18.45
C LYS A 216 -17.38 -17.62 -19.12
N GLY A 217 -16.90 -18.66 -18.47
CA GLY A 217 -15.76 -19.44 -18.95
C GLY A 217 -14.41 -18.75 -18.88
N LYS A 218 -14.34 -17.58 -18.25
CA LYS A 218 -13.09 -16.77 -18.17
C LYS A 218 -12.43 -16.89 -16.79
N GLU A 219 -11.12 -16.65 -16.80
CA GLU A 219 -10.31 -16.48 -15.59
C GLU A 219 -10.33 -15.00 -15.18
N CYS A 220 -10.83 -14.72 -13.97
CA CYS A 220 -11.09 -13.37 -13.49
C CYS A 220 -10.00 -12.89 -12.52
N PHE A 221 -9.57 -11.63 -12.70
CA PHE A 221 -8.58 -10.95 -11.86
C PHE A 221 -9.21 -9.69 -11.25
N ILE A 222 -9.64 -9.76 -10.01
CA ILE A 222 -10.17 -8.61 -9.28
C ILE A 222 -9.00 -7.73 -8.83
N ILE A 223 -9.05 -6.44 -9.14
CA ILE A 223 -7.99 -5.47 -8.81
C ILE A 223 -8.53 -4.41 -7.86
N ASP A 224 -7.88 -4.25 -6.70
CA ASP A 224 -8.24 -3.20 -5.74
C ASP A 224 -7.00 -2.59 -5.08
N ASP A 225 -7.16 -1.46 -4.37
CA ASP A 225 -6.09 -0.85 -3.59
C ASP A 225 -6.01 -1.39 -2.16
N ILE A 226 -7.15 -1.62 -1.52
CA ILE A 226 -7.22 -2.01 -0.10
C ILE A 226 -8.21 -3.16 0.08
N VAL A 227 -7.79 -4.20 0.79
CA VAL A 227 -8.68 -5.21 1.36
C VAL A 227 -8.64 -5.12 2.89
N ASP A 228 -9.78 -4.76 3.50
CA ASP A 228 -9.89 -4.62 4.95
C ASP A 228 -10.66 -5.82 5.54
N SER A 229 -11.97 -5.78 5.64
CA SER A 229 -12.78 -6.89 6.16
C SER A 229 -12.95 -8.06 5.19
N ALA A 230 -12.57 -7.89 3.94
CA ALA A 230 -12.72 -8.80 2.81
C ALA A 230 -14.16 -9.18 2.43
N GLY A 231 -15.17 -8.59 3.06
CA GLY A 231 -16.57 -8.92 2.76
C GLY A 231 -16.96 -8.64 1.31
N THR A 232 -16.71 -7.43 0.87
CA THR A 232 -16.96 -6.99 -0.52
C THR A 232 -16.24 -7.85 -1.55
N LEU A 233 -14.97 -8.13 -1.32
CA LEU A 233 -14.14 -8.92 -2.21
C LEU A 233 -14.64 -10.37 -2.33
N CYS A 234 -14.95 -11.00 -1.21
CA CYS A 234 -15.46 -12.37 -1.21
C CYS A 234 -16.84 -12.46 -1.89
N ASN A 235 -17.73 -11.52 -1.62
CA ASN A 235 -19.05 -11.47 -2.27
C ASN A 235 -18.93 -11.24 -3.78
N ALA A 236 -17.97 -10.41 -4.23
CA ALA A 236 -17.68 -10.21 -5.65
C ALA A 236 -17.17 -11.50 -6.30
N SER A 237 -16.26 -12.22 -5.63
CA SER A 237 -15.80 -13.53 -6.11
C SER A 237 -16.92 -14.55 -6.26
N ASP A 238 -17.77 -14.66 -5.24
CA ASP A 238 -18.91 -15.58 -5.26
C ASP A 238 -19.90 -15.24 -6.39
N ALA A 239 -20.12 -13.96 -6.67
CA ALA A 239 -20.95 -13.50 -7.79
C ALA A 239 -20.33 -13.87 -9.15
N LEU A 240 -19.03 -13.67 -9.33
CA LEU A 240 -18.31 -14.03 -10.56
C LEU A 240 -18.38 -15.53 -10.84
N ILE A 241 -18.19 -16.37 -9.82
CA ILE A 241 -18.31 -17.83 -9.96
C ILE A 241 -19.77 -18.22 -10.33
N ARG A 242 -20.78 -17.60 -9.74
CA ARG A 242 -22.18 -17.85 -10.10
C ARG A 242 -22.49 -17.49 -11.55
N GLU A 243 -21.86 -16.45 -12.08
CA GLU A 243 -21.97 -16.02 -13.49
C GLU A 243 -21.10 -16.87 -14.43
N GLY A 244 -20.44 -17.92 -13.93
CA GLY A 244 -19.73 -18.92 -14.73
C GLY A 244 -18.24 -18.64 -14.95
N ALA A 245 -17.61 -17.77 -14.17
CA ALA A 245 -16.15 -17.64 -14.15
C ALA A 245 -15.51 -18.98 -13.75
N THR A 246 -14.36 -19.31 -14.34
CA THR A 246 -13.65 -20.57 -14.06
C THR A 246 -12.80 -20.47 -12.80
N ASN A 247 -12.08 -19.38 -12.64
CA ASN A 247 -11.25 -19.06 -11.49
C ASN A 247 -11.36 -17.58 -11.18
N VAL A 248 -11.24 -17.23 -9.89
CA VAL A 248 -11.23 -15.84 -9.44
C VAL A 248 -10.00 -15.60 -8.57
N TYR A 249 -9.08 -14.81 -9.08
CA TYR A 249 -7.95 -14.27 -8.34
C TYR A 249 -8.23 -12.83 -7.93
N SER A 250 -7.65 -12.39 -6.83
CA SER A 250 -7.67 -10.98 -6.47
C SER A 250 -6.26 -10.48 -6.21
N TYR A 251 -5.95 -9.29 -6.72
CA TYR A 251 -4.69 -8.60 -6.54
C TYR A 251 -4.97 -7.26 -5.87
N VAL A 252 -4.45 -7.09 -4.67
CA VAL A 252 -4.70 -5.92 -3.84
C VAL A 252 -3.38 -5.38 -3.29
N THR A 253 -3.16 -4.09 -3.42
CA THR A 253 -1.90 -3.50 -2.94
C THR A 253 -1.81 -3.59 -1.43
N HIS A 254 -2.83 -3.17 -0.69
CA HIS A 254 -2.79 -3.08 0.77
C HIS A 254 -3.67 -4.12 1.45
N GLY A 255 -3.05 -5.15 1.99
CA GLY A 255 -3.72 -6.19 2.77
C GLY A 255 -3.88 -5.77 4.23
N VAL A 256 -4.88 -4.94 4.55
CA VAL A 256 -5.18 -4.56 5.94
C VAL A 256 -5.70 -5.76 6.72
N LEU A 257 -6.59 -6.54 6.13
CA LEU A 257 -7.07 -7.85 6.60
C LEU A 257 -7.47 -7.88 8.08
N SER A 258 -8.30 -6.90 8.47
CA SER A 258 -8.76 -6.75 9.86
C SER A 258 -9.79 -7.81 10.27
N GLY A 259 -9.86 -8.07 11.57
CA GLY A 259 -10.87 -8.94 12.19
C GLY A 259 -10.85 -10.36 11.61
N LYS A 260 -11.97 -10.80 11.06
CA LYS A 260 -12.15 -12.14 10.46
C LYS A 260 -11.86 -12.20 8.95
N ALA A 261 -11.13 -11.23 8.40
CA ALA A 261 -10.90 -11.13 6.96
C ALA A 261 -10.22 -12.39 6.39
N VAL A 262 -9.17 -12.88 7.02
CA VAL A 262 -8.43 -14.08 6.58
C VAL A 262 -9.33 -15.31 6.59
N GLU A 263 -10.13 -15.51 7.68
CA GLU A 263 -11.11 -16.61 7.75
C GLU A 263 -12.12 -16.52 6.62
N ARG A 264 -12.60 -15.31 6.30
CA ARG A 264 -13.56 -15.06 5.23
C ARG A 264 -12.98 -15.38 3.86
N VAL A 265 -11.74 -14.98 3.60
CA VAL A 265 -11.01 -15.32 2.37
C VAL A 265 -10.84 -16.83 2.23
N ASN A 266 -10.44 -17.51 3.29
CA ASN A 266 -10.24 -18.97 3.28
C ASN A 266 -11.52 -19.74 2.96
N LYS A 267 -12.69 -19.22 3.35
CA LYS A 267 -14.02 -19.82 3.10
C LYS A 267 -14.66 -19.38 1.78
N SER A 268 -14.15 -18.37 1.12
CA SER A 268 -14.74 -17.81 -0.12
C SER A 268 -14.45 -18.64 -1.35
N SER A 269 -15.09 -18.29 -2.47
CA SER A 269 -14.83 -18.84 -3.80
C SER A 269 -13.55 -18.32 -4.45
N LEU A 270 -12.80 -17.42 -3.81
CA LEU A 270 -11.50 -16.96 -4.30
C LEU A 270 -10.55 -18.15 -4.49
N THR A 271 -9.93 -18.21 -5.64
CA THR A 271 -8.81 -19.15 -5.90
C THR A 271 -7.61 -18.72 -5.07
N LYS A 272 -7.23 -17.43 -5.16
CA LYS A 272 -6.15 -16.82 -4.39
C LYS A 272 -6.41 -15.32 -4.21
N LEU A 273 -5.99 -14.81 -3.07
CA LEU A 273 -5.77 -13.38 -2.81
C LEU A 273 -4.27 -13.10 -2.78
N LEU A 274 -3.81 -12.19 -3.63
CA LEU A 274 -2.43 -11.72 -3.66
C LEU A 274 -2.40 -10.30 -3.15
N ILE A 275 -1.60 -10.06 -2.13
CA ILE A 275 -1.38 -8.74 -1.53
C ILE A 275 0.09 -8.39 -1.63
N THR A 276 0.43 -7.10 -1.49
CA THR A 276 1.84 -6.70 -1.36
C THR A 276 2.25 -6.63 0.10
N ASP A 277 3.56 -6.57 0.33
CA ASP A 277 4.15 -6.40 1.66
C ASP A 277 4.22 -4.94 2.12
N THR A 278 3.34 -4.05 1.62
CA THR A 278 3.18 -2.67 2.15
C THR A 278 2.79 -2.65 3.62
N ILE A 279 2.13 -3.68 4.10
CA ILE A 279 1.78 -3.95 5.49
C ILE A 279 2.42 -5.29 5.87
N GLU A 280 3.00 -5.36 7.06
CA GLU A 280 3.59 -6.61 7.55
C GLU A 280 2.53 -7.71 7.68
N GLU A 281 2.84 -8.88 7.14
CA GLU A 281 1.94 -10.02 7.17
C GLU A 281 1.75 -10.57 8.59
N SER A 282 0.49 -10.72 9.00
CA SER A 282 0.14 -11.34 10.28
C SER A 282 0.37 -12.86 10.25
N ASP A 283 0.43 -13.49 11.42
CA ASP A 283 0.53 -14.94 11.52
C ASP A 283 -0.69 -15.68 10.91
N PHE A 284 -1.85 -15.03 10.84
CA PHE A 284 -3.02 -15.58 10.16
C PHE A 284 -2.82 -15.59 8.65
N VAL A 285 -2.22 -14.54 8.07
CA VAL A 285 -1.87 -14.48 6.64
C VAL A 285 -0.84 -15.55 6.31
N LYS A 286 0.24 -15.68 7.10
CA LYS A 286 1.30 -16.69 6.89
C LYS A 286 0.78 -18.13 6.90
N LYS A 287 -0.30 -18.39 7.62
CA LYS A 287 -0.92 -19.73 7.74
C LYS A 287 -2.01 -19.99 6.70
N SER A 288 -2.36 -19.01 5.87
CA SER A 288 -3.41 -19.15 4.88
C SER A 288 -2.87 -19.75 3.59
N ASP A 289 -3.52 -20.81 3.11
CA ASP A 289 -3.21 -21.40 1.80
C ASP A 289 -3.79 -20.59 0.63
N LYS A 290 -4.64 -19.58 0.92
CA LYS A 290 -5.30 -18.75 -0.10
C LYS A 290 -4.72 -17.36 -0.25
N ILE A 291 -3.78 -16.94 0.61
CA ILE A 291 -3.21 -15.60 0.58
C ILE A 291 -1.71 -15.69 0.30
N ASP A 292 -1.28 -15.09 -0.79
CA ASP A 292 0.14 -14.97 -1.15
C ASP A 292 0.57 -13.49 -1.03
N VAL A 293 1.83 -13.28 -0.66
CA VAL A 293 2.40 -11.94 -0.47
C VAL A 293 3.49 -11.69 -1.50
N ILE A 294 3.36 -10.59 -2.25
CA ILE A 294 4.31 -10.14 -3.27
C ILE A 294 5.11 -8.98 -2.69
N SER A 295 6.45 -9.06 -2.73
CA SER A 295 7.29 -7.98 -2.21
C SER A 295 7.40 -6.82 -3.19
N ILE A 296 7.27 -5.60 -2.64
CA ILE A 296 7.51 -4.34 -3.36
C ILE A 296 8.83 -3.68 -2.96
N SER A 297 9.70 -4.41 -2.26
CA SER A 297 10.97 -3.88 -1.75
C SER A 297 11.89 -3.37 -2.86
N SER A 298 11.96 -4.06 -4.00
CA SER A 298 12.75 -3.63 -5.15
C SER A 298 12.22 -2.33 -5.78
N LEU A 299 10.90 -2.22 -5.92
CA LEU A 299 10.27 -1.01 -6.47
C LEU A 299 10.48 0.21 -5.57
N LEU A 300 10.28 0.06 -4.26
CA LEU A 300 10.55 1.12 -3.30
C LEU A 300 12.05 1.44 -3.21
N GLY A 301 12.92 0.43 -3.21
CA GLY A 301 14.36 0.62 -3.20
C GLY A 301 14.86 1.39 -4.42
N GLU A 302 14.34 1.09 -5.62
CA GLU A 302 14.66 1.83 -6.83
C GLU A 302 14.17 3.28 -6.77
N ALA A 303 12.95 3.50 -6.27
CA ALA A 303 12.44 4.87 -6.09
C ALA A 303 13.29 5.67 -5.11
N ILE A 304 13.71 5.09 -3.99
CA ILE A 304 14.60 5.70 -3.01
C ILE A 304 15.94 6.10 -3.66
N LYS A 305 16.55 5.19 -4.43
CA LYS A 305 17.80 5.49 -5.16
C LYS A 305 17.61 6.66 -6.13
N ARG A 306 16.54 6.67 -6.90
CA ARG A 306 16.24 7.75 -7.85
C ARG A 306 16.01 9.08 -7.16
N ILE A 307 15.28 9.11 -6.06
CA ILE A 307 15.05 10.33 -5.27
C ILE A 307 16.36 10.85 -4.72
N SER A 308 17.22 9.97 -4.19
CA SER A 308 18.54 10.37 -3.70
C SER A 308 19.45 10.89 -4.82
N ASP A 309 19.36 10.28 -6.01
CA ASP A 309 20.09 10.68 -7.22
C ASP A 309 19.46 11.90 -7.93
N GLU A 310 18.37 12.45 -7.43
CA GLU A 310 17.58 13.52 -8.06
C GLU A 310 17.07 13.17 -9.47
N LYS A 311 16.79 11.87 -9.69
CA LYS A 311 16.24 11.33 -10.93
C LYS A 311 14.73 11.17 -10.85
N SER A 312 14.09 11.16 -12.03
CA SER A 312 12.63 10.93 -12.12
C SER A 312 12.22 9.55 -11.63
N VAL A 313 11.14 9.49 -10.83
CA VAL A 313 10.48 8.25 -10.42
C VAL A 313 9.32 7.87 -11.34
N SER A 314 8.81 8.79 -12.17
CA SER A 314 7.65 8.53 -13.05
C SER A 314 7.94 7.46 -14.10
N SER A 315 9.18 7.36 -14.59
CA SER A 315 9.58 6.32 -15.54
C SER A 315 9.61 4.88 -14.95
N LEU A 316 9.31 4.71 -13.68
CA LEU A 316 9.09 3.38 -13.09
C LEU A 316 7.74 2.76 -13.51
N PHE A 317 6.86 3.55 -14.12
CA PHE A 317 5.47 3.17 -14.45
C PHE A 317 5.17 3.20 -15.95
N ASP A 318 6.11 3.60 -16.77
CA ASP A 318 6.00 3.64 -18.25
C ASP A 318 5.98 2.24 -18.87
#